data_6752ad0c3203f85571b034bf0d3d351f
#
_entry.id   6752ad0c3203f85571b034bf0d3d351f
#
_cell.length_a   1.000
_cell.length_b   1.000
_cell.length_c   1.000
_cell.angle_alpha   90.00
_cell.angle_beta   90.00
_cell.angle_gamma   90.00
#
_symmetry.space_group_name_H-M   'P 1'
#
loop_
_entity.id
_entity.type
_entity.pdbx_description
1 polymer ?
#
loop_
_entity_poly.entity_id
_entity_poly.type
_entity_poly.pdbx_seq_one_letter_code
_entity_poly.pdbx_strand_id
1 'polypeptide(L)'
;TILSHFMSFMGIKTQWLDVRNFIKTNSNYRDAEVDWELTQATISKNVKKKMLNITQGFLGSDENNFTTTLGREGSDYTAGIFAYCLNAESVTIWKDVPGVMNADPRYFENASLLSHISYREAIEMAFYGATVIHPKTLQPLQKKEIPLYVKSFINPMLPGTCVSKGSDSEWQIPSFIVKRDQLLISLSSIDFSFIMEENISEIFALFHQFKLKVNLIQNSAISFSVCVEDKFGNFKDLNPILSKKFKVDFDENVTLYTIRHFNDKAAQTVEQNKTVLLKQVSRETMQIVTKEK
;
A
#
# COMPACT_ATOMS: atom_id res chain seq x y z
N THR A 1 -21.39 -8.05 17.24
CA THR A 1 -22.47 -8.42 18.18
C THR A 1 -23.77 -8.71 17.42
N ILE A 2 -24.37 -7.74 16.69
CA ILE A 2 -25.67 -7.91 15.99
C ILE A 2 -25.66 -9.14 15.06
N LEU A 3 -24.67 -9.24 14.17
CA LEU A 3 -24.55 -10.37 13.24
C LEU A 3 -24.47 -11.71 13.96
N SER A 4 -23.69 -11.83 15.04
CA SER A 4 -23.60 -13.09 15.81
C SER A 4 -24.93 -13.49 16.43
N HIS A 5 -25.66 -12.53 17.01
CA HIS A 5 -27.01 -12.80 17.56
C HIS A 5 -28.00 -13.18 16.47
N PHE A 6 -27.99 -12.48 15.34
CA PHE A 6 -28.85 -12.82 14.20
C PHE A 6 -28.58 -14.25 13.68
N MET A 7 -27.32 -14.62 13.51
CA MET A 7 -26.96 -15.97 13.06
C MET A 7 -27.36 -17.02 14.06
N SER A 8 -27.20 -16.75 15.37
CA SER A 8 -27.70 -17.66 16.43
C SER A 8 -29.22 -17.80 16.40
N PHE A 9 -29.95 -16.71 16.14
CA PHE A 9 -31.40 -16.75 15.94
C PHE A 9 -31.79 -17.62 14.74
N MET A 10 -30.98 -17.58 13.65
CA MET A 10 -31.15 -18.46 12.47
C MET A 10 -30.70 -19.92 12.71
N GLY A 11 -30.35 -20.29 13.93
CA GLY A 11 -29.93 -21.66 14.28
C GLY A 11 -28.46 -21.97 14.02
N ILE A 12 -27.67 -21.01 13.58
CA ILE A 12 -26.25 -21.18 13.30
C ILE A 12 -25.46 -20.88 14.58
N LYS A 13 -24.79 -21.92 15.13
CA LYS A 13 -23.97 -21.77 16.34
C LYS A 13 -22.75 -20.89 16.05
N THR A 14 -22.65 -19.74 16.71
CA THR A 14 -21.53 -18.80 16.57
C THR A 14 -20.89 -18.53 17.93
N GLN A 15 -19.61 -18.15 17.89
CA GLN A 15 -18.90 -17.56 19.01
C GLN A 15 -18.59 -16.10 18.68
N TRP A 16 -19.10 -15.17 19.49
CA TRP A 16 -18.71 -13.77 19.42
C TRP A 16 -17.39 -13.56 20.15
N LEU A 17 -16.45 -12.90 19.48
CA LEU A 17 -15.13 -12.54 20.03
C LEU A 17 -14.99 -11.02 20.02
N ASP A 18 -14.79 -10.40 21.16
CA ASP A 18 -14.36 -9.00 21.20
C ASP A 18 -12.84 -8.97 20.89
N VAL A 19 -12.48 -8.46 19.71
CA VAL A 19 -11.11 -8.48 19.21
C VAL A 19 -10.09 -7.85 20.18
N ARG A 20 -10.53 -6.89 21.00
CA ARG A 20 -9.68 -6.20 21.99
C ARG A 20 -9.15 -7.17 23.06
N ASN A 21 -9.86 -8.26 23.31
CA ASN A 21 -9.41 -9.30 24.23
C ASN A 21 -8.35 -10.21 23.59
N PHE A 22 -8.20 -10.18 22.27
CA PHE A 22 -7.38 -11.12 21.49
C PHE A 22 -6.15 -10.47 20.86
N ILE A 23 -6.30 -9.30 20.24
CA ILE A 23 -5.18 -8.57 19.62
C ILE A 23 -4.61 -7.60 20.63
N LYS A 24 -3.40 -7.92 21.10
CA LYS A 24 -2.62 -7.11 22.04
C LYS A 24 -1.63 -6.23 21.29
N THR A 25 -1.48 -4.99 21.73
CA THR A 25 -0.69 -3.98 21.01
C THR A 25 0.08 -3.09 22.00
N ASN A 26 1.01 -2.30 21.45
CA ASN A 26 1.57 -1.17 22.18
C ASN A 26 0.54 -0.03 22.35
N SER A 27 0.92 1.03 23.07
CA SER A 27 0.06 2.18 23.37
C SER A 27 0.07 3.27 22.30
N ASN A 28 0.47 2.97 21.06
CA ASN A 28 0.29 3.88 19.93
C ASN A 28 -1.14 3.79 19.39
N TYR A 29 -2.06 4.55 19.97
CA TYR A 29 -3.51 4.37 19.83
C TYR A 29 -4.06 4.42 18.40
N ARG A 30 -3.40 5.09 17.45
CA ARG A 30 -3.92 5.29 16.08
C ARG A 30 -3.31 4.38 15.03
N ASP A 31 -2.12 3.85 15.28
CA ASP A 31 -1.39 2.94 14.39
C ASP A 31 -0.56 1.98 15.27
N ALA A 32 -1.27 1.20 16.07
CA ALA A 32 -0.68 0.36 17.10
C ALA A 32 0.02 -0.85 16.48
N GLU A 33 1.17 -1.18 17.06
CA GLU A 33 1.94 -2.36 16.69
C GLU A 33 1.48 -3.56 17.50
N VAL A 34 1.33 -4.69 16.81
CA VAL A 34 0.85 -5.94 17.41
C VAL A 34 1.96 -6.60 18.23
N ASP A 35 1.66 -6.91 19.47
CA ASP A 35 2.42 -7.89 20.26
C ASP A 35 2.08 -9.30 19.76
N TRP A 36 2.93 -9.83 18.91
CA TRP A 36 2.69 -11.10 18.23
C TRP A 36 2.71 -12.31 19.18
N GLU A 37 3.55 -12.30 20.21
CA GLU A 37 3.68 -13.40 21.15
C GLU A 37 2.39 -13.52 21.98
N LEU A 38 2.00 -12.43 22.61
CA LEU A 38 0.82 -12.38 23.45
C LEU A 38 -0.47 -12.58 22.64
N THR A 39 -0.55 -11.98 21.45
CA THR A 39 -1.70 -12.14 20.53
C THR A 39 -1.85 -13.59 20.09
N GLN A 40 -0.75 -14.24 19.67
CA GLN A 40 -0.79 -15.63 19.22
C GLN A 40 -1.17 -16.58 20.37
N ALA A 41 -0.60 -16.40 21.55
CA ALA A 41 -0.97 -17.20 22.72
C ALA A 41 -2.46 -17.07 23.06
N THR A 42 -2.98 -15.83 23.04
CA THR A 42 -4.37 -15.53 23.37
C THR A 42 -5.34 -16.12 22.34
N ILE A 43 -5.09 -15.90 21.05
CA ILE A 43 -5.94 -16.40 19.96
C ILE A 43 -5.94 -17.95 19.94
N SER A 44 -4.76 -18.57 19.99
CA SER A 44 -4.64 -20.04 19.92
C SER A 44 -5.35 -20.76 21.06
N LYS A 45 -5.38 -20.15 22.25
CA LYS A 45 -6.01 -20.73 23.45
C LYS A 45 -7.53 -20.59 23.45
N ASN A 46 -8.08 -19.47 22.96
CA ASN A 46 -9.47 -19.08 23.22
C ASN A 46 -10.40 -19.19 22.00
N VAL A 47 -9.86 -19.27 20.78
CA VAL A 47 -10.67 -19.42 19.57
C VAL A 47 -11.08 -20.88 19.37
N LYS A 48 -12.38 -21.12 19.28
CA LYS A 48 -12.94 -22.47 19.06
C LYS A 48 -12.93 -22.80 17.57
N LYS A 49 -11.93 -23.55 17.11
CA LYS A 49 -11.75 -23.90 15.67
C LYS A 49 -12.93 -24.65 15.02
N LYS A 50 -13.76 -25.33 15.81
CA LYS A 50 -14.93 -26.09 15.31
C LYS A 50 -16.23 -25.28 15.25
N MET A 51 -16.18 -24.02 15.53
CA MET A 51 -17.32 -23.10 15.51
C MET A 51 -17.07 -21.94 14.57
N LEU A 52 -18.17 -21.36 14.08
CA LEU A 52 -18.11 -20.08 13.37
C LEU A 52 -17.81 -18.98 14.39
N ASN A 53 -16.62 -18.38 14.27
CA ASN A 53 -16.20 -17.27 15.10
C ASN A 53 -16.50 -15.95 14.39
N ILE A 54 -17.08 -15.01 15.08
CA ILE A 54 -17.41 -13.69 14.56
C ILE A 54 -16.72 -12.66 15.45
N THR A 55 -15.96 -11.76 14.84
CA THR A 55 -15.26 -10.66 15.53
C THR A 55 -15.37 -9.37 14.74
N GLN A 56 -15.18 -8.23 15.39
CA GLN A 56 -14.90 -6.97 14.70
C GLN A 56 -13.43 -6.94 14.24
N GLY A 57 -13.14 -6.13 13.23
CA GLY A 57 -11.79 -5.84 12.80
C GLY A 57 -11.30 -4.50 13.30
N PHE A 58 -10.05 -4.11 12.90
CA PHE A 58 -9.46 -2.79 13.06
C PHE A 58 -8.96 -2.46 14.48
N LEU A 59 -9.43 -3.13 15.51
CA LEU A 59 -9.17 -2.81 16.91
C LEU A 59 -8.21 -3.79 17.56
N GLY A 60 -7.54 -3.33 18.61
CA GLY A 60 -6.78 -4.10 19.59
C GLY A 60 -6.90 -3.47 20.96
N SER A 61 -6.08 -3.91 21.90
CA SER A 61 -5.91 -3.24 23.19
C SER A 61 -4.45 -3.26 23.65
N ASP A 62 -4.06 -2.22 24.36
CA ASP A 62 -2.77 -2.14 25.02
C ASP A 62 -2.74 -2.94 26.34
N GLU A 63 -1.61 -2.90 27.04
CA GLU A 63 -1.40 -3.57 28.33
C GLU A 63 -2.39 -3.12 29.43
N ASN A 64 -2.88 -1.87 29.35
CA ASN A 64 -3.84 -1.30 30.27
C ASN A 64 -5.30 -1.56 29.83
N ASN A 65 -5.52 -2.37 28.78
CA ASN A 65 -6.81 -2.65 28.15
C ASN A 65 -7.50 -1.43 27.55
N PHE A 66 -6.79 -0.35 27.26
CA PHE A 66 -7.32 0.73 26.44
C PHE A 66 -7.41 0.30 24.97
N THR A 67 -8.50 0.70 24.31
CA THR A 67 -8.72 0.37 22.91
C THR A 67 -7.69 1.08 22.02
N THR A 68 -7.05 0.33 21.14
CA THR A 68 -6.14 0.80 20.11
C THR A 68 -6.68 0.51 18.73
N THR A 69 -6.16 1.17 17.70
CA THR A 69 -6.48 0.88 16.30
C THR A 69 -5.24 0.45 15.53
N LEU A 70 -5.45 -0.45 14.56
CA LEU A 70 -4.36 -1.06 13.77
C LEU A 70 -3.92 -0.20 12.57
N GLY A 71 -4.46 1.02 12.45
CA GLY A 71 -4.13 1.93 11.37
C GLY A 71 -4.83 1.59 10.05
N ARG A 72 -4.22 1.98 8.94
CA ARG A 72 -4.82 1.84 7.60
C ARG A 72 -5.10 0.39 7.27
N GLU A 73 -6.31 0.11 6.72
CA GLU A 73 -6.80 -1.23 6.37
C GLU A 73 -6.74 -2.24 7.53
N GLY A 74 -6.90 -1.75 8.76
CA GLY A 74 -6.79 -2.56 9.97
C GLY A 74 -7.79 -3.72 10.05
N SER A 75 -8.92 -3.68 9.35
CA SER A 75 -9.86 -4.81 9.29
C SER A 75 -9.29 -5.98 8.49
N ASP A 76 -8.68 -5.71 7.34
CA ASP A 76 -7.98 -6.72 6.53
C ASP A 76 -6.77 -7.27 7.30
N TYR A 77 -6.05 -6.38 8.00
CA TYR A 77 -4.94 -6.76 8.86
C TYR A 77 -5.38 -7.67 10.01
N THR A 78 -6.55 -7.40 10.62
CA THR A 78 -7.15 -8.28 11.62
C THR A 78 -7.36 -9.71 11.09
N ALA A 79 -7.87 -9.84 9.87
CA ALA A 79 -8.03 -11.16 9.23
C ALA A 79 -6.67 -11.86 9.05
N GLY A 80 -5.63 -11.12 8.60
CA GLY A 80 -4.27 -11.63 8.48
C GLY A 80 -3.67 -12.09 9.82
N ILE A 81 -3.90 -11.34 10.91
CA ILE A 81 -3.45 -11.69 12.26
C ILE A 81 -4.09 -12.99 12.72
N PHE A 82 -5.43 -13.11 12.62
CA PHE A 82 -6.13 -14.34 13.02
C PHE A 82 -5.67 -15.53 12.18
N ALA A 83 -5.53 -15.36 10.86
CA ALA A 83 -5.06 -16.43 9.99
C ALA A 83 -3.66 -16.91 10.37
N TYR A 84 -2.75 -15.99 10.64
CA TYR A 84 -1.40 -16.31 11.11
C TYR A 84 -1.42 -17.09 12.43
N CYS A 85 -2.18 -16.59 13.44
CA CYS A 85 -2.23 -17.18 14.77
C CYS A 85 -2.90 -18.57 14.78
N LEU A 86 -3.85 -18.81 13.88
CA LEU A 86 -4.60 -20.06 13.80
C LEU A 86 -4.02 -21.07 12.81
N ASN A 87 -2.96 -20.70 12.06
CA ASN A 87 -2.47 -21.47 10.91
C ASN A 87 -3.59 -21.79 9.92
N ALA A 88 -4.30 -20.76 9.46
CA ALA A 88 -5.42 -20.91 8.56
C ALA A 88 -4.96 -21.47 7.19
N GLU A 89 -5.83 -22.19 6.51
CA GLU A 89 -5.58 -22.70 5.17
C GLU A 89 -5.58 -21.56 4.13
N SER A 90 -6.38 -20.53 4.35
CA SER A 90 -6.47 -19.35 3.49
C SER A 90 -7.15 -18.17 4.19
N VAL A 91 -7.03 -16.99 3.56
CA VAL A 91 -7.78 -15.78 3.91
C VAL A 91 -8.54 -15.31 2.69
N THR A 92 -9.81 -14.90 2.86
CA THR A 92 -10.54 -14.21 1.80
C THR A 92 -10.97 -12.83 2.28
N ILE A 93 -10.56 -11.80 1.52
CA ILE A 93 -10.99 -10.43 1.74
C ILE A 93 -12.06 -10.11 0.71
N TRP A 94 -13.26 -9.79 1.19
CA TRP A 94 -14.38 -9.40 0.36
C TRP A 94 -14.44 -7.90 0.16
N LYS A 95 -14.35 -7.46 -1.09
CA LYS A 95 -14.34 -6.04 -1.46
C LYS A 95 -15.44 -5.73 -2.49
N ASP A 96 -15.60 -4.47 -2.81
CA ASP A 96 -16.49 -3.96 -3.87
C ASP A 96 -15.88 -4.05 -5.28
N VAL A 97 -14.62 -4.46 -5.37
CA VAL A 97 -13.88 -4.67 -6.62
C VAL A 97 -13.74 -6.16 -6.95
N PRO A 98 -13.56 -6.54 -8.24
CA PRO A 98 -13.48 -7.96 -8.64
C PRO A 98 -12.22 -8.68 -8.14
N GLY A 99 -11.19 -7.94 -7.75
CA GLY A 99 -9.88 -8.41 -7.32
C GLY A 99 -8.81 -7.36 -7.60
N VAL A 100 -7.56 -7.78 -7.71
CA VAL A 100 -6.44 -6.92 -8.10
C VAL A 100 -6.42 -6.81 -9.62
N MET A 101 -6.45 -5.58 -10.12
CA MET A 101 -6.38 -5.29 -11.55
C MET A 101 -4.95 -4.89 -11.94
N ASN A 102 -4.55 -5.18 -13.18
CA ASN A 102 -3.27 -4.73 -13.72
C ASN A 102 -3.22 -3.22 -14.00
N ALA A 103 -4.36 -2.54 -13.96
CA ALA A 103 -4.49 -1.10 -14.09
C ALA A 103 -5.79 -0.63 -13.44
N ASP A 104 -5.87 0.65 -13.10
CA ASP A 104 -7.13 1.25 -12.66
C ASP A 104 -8.07 1.45 -13.87
N PRO A 105 -9.25 0.82 -13.92
CA PRO A 105 -10.17 0.92 -15.05
C PRO A 105 -10.70 2.33 -15.28
N ARG A 106 -10.58 3.24 -14.32
CA ARG A 106 -10.93 4.65 -14.49
C ARG A 106 -9.97 5.39 -15.42
N TYR A 107 -8.75 4.87 -15.61
CA TYR A 107 -7.70 5.48 -16.44
C TYR A 107 -7.27 4.62 -17.62
N PHE A 108 -7.57 3.32 -17.59
CA PHE A 108 -7.17 2.36 -18.63
C PHE A 108 -8.35 1.47 -19.00
N GLU A 109 -8.89 1.68 -20.21
CA GLU A 109 -10.05 0.95 -20.73
C GLU A 109 -9.82 -0.57 -20.79
N ASN A 110 -8.58 -0.98 -21.06
CA ASN A 110 -8.19 -2.39 -21.20
C ASN A 110 -7.65 -3.00 -19.90
N ALA A 111 -8.03 -2.45 -18.73
CA ALA A 111 -7.66 -3.02 -17.45
C ALA A 111 -8.19 -4.45 -17.32
N SER A 112 -7.35 -5.38 -16.87
CA SER A 112 -7.68 -6.79 -16.71
C SER A 112 -7.43 -7.29 -15.29
N LEU A 113 -8.24 -8.27 -14.87
CA LEU A 113 -8.08 -8.91 -13.56
C LEU A 113 -6.82 -9.79 -13.57
N LEU A 114 -6.00 -9.64 -12.53
CA LEU A 114 -4.90 -10.54 -12.25
C LEU A 114 -5.44 -11.73 -11.45
N SER A 115 -5.49 -12.90 -12.05
CA SER A 115 -6.02 -14.11 -11.39
C SER A 115 -5.13 -14.57 -10.23
N HIS A 116 -3.84 -14.34 -10.35
CA HIS A 116 -2.85 -14.69 -9.34
C HIS A 116 -1.70 -13.67 -9.34
N ILE A 117 -1.15 -13.36 -8.17
CA ILE A 117 0.06 -12.54 -7.99
C ILE A 117 0.88 -13.07 -6.82
N SER A 118 2.21 -12.89 -6.84
CA SER A 118 3.06 -13.23 -5.69
C SER A 118 2.87 -12.22 -4.55
N TYR A 119 3.19 -12.63 -3.30
CA TYR A 119 3.23 -11.67 -2.18
C TYR A 119 4.15 -10.49 -2.46
N ARG A 120 5.32 -10.76 -3.08
CA ARG A 120 6.28 -9.73 -3.44
C ARG A 120 5.67 -8.72 -4.40
N GLU A 121 5.04 -9.20 -5.47
CA GLU A 121 4.41 -8.32 -6.45
C GLU A 121 3.27 -7.50 -5.84
N ALA A 122 2.43 -8.11 -4.99
CA ALA A 122 1.37 -7.41 -4.30
C ALA A 122 1.90 -6.31 -3.36
N ILE A 123 3.02 -6.54 -2.67
CA ILE A 123 3.69 -5.56 -1.81
C ILE A 123 4.28 -4.41 -2.65
N GLU A 124 4.95 -4.73 -3.76
CA GLU A 124 5.50 -3.74 -4.69
C GLU A 124 4.40 -2.85 -5.28
N MET A 125 3.33 -3.47 -5.80
CA MET A 125 2.19 -2.72 -6.32
C MET A 125 1.58 -1.79 -5.26
N ALA A 126 1.43 -2.27 -4.02
CA ALA A 126 0.92 -1.47 -2.91
C ALA A 126 1.84 -0.31 -2.54
N PHE A 127 3.16 -0.51 -2.56
CA PHE A 127 4.15 0.54 -2.33
C PHE A 127 4.02 1.67 -3.35
N TYR A 128 3.86 1.33 -4.61
CA TYR A 128 3.67 2.31 -5.67
C TYR A 128 2.28 2.97 -5.68
N GLY A 129 1.29 2.41 -4.96
CA GLY A 129 0.00 3.06 -4.76
C GLY A 129 -1.23 2.26 -5.20
N ALA A 130 -1.09 1.00 -5.61
CA ALA A 130 -2.23 0.12 -5.78
C ALA A 130 -2.85 -0.20 -4.42
N THR A 131 -4.09 0.25 -4.18
CA THR A 131 -4.70 0.31 -2.85
C THR A 131 -5.60 -0.87 -2.51
N VAL A 132 -5.51 -1.99 -3.23
CA VAL A 132 -6.43 -3.11 -3.01
C VAL A 132 -6.11 -3.88 -1.73
N ILE A 133 -4.80 -4.05 -1.41
CA ILE A 133 -4.34 -4.76 -0.19
C ILE A 133 -3.15 -4.00 0.39
N HIS A 134 -3.14 -3.81 1.71
CA HIS A 134 -2.03 -3.16 2.40
C HIS A 134 -0.92 -4.17 2.75
N PRO A 135 0.37 -3.80 2.65
CA PRO A 135 1.51 -4.66 3.00
C PRO A 135 1.44 -5.27 4.41
N LYS A 136 0.92 -4.53 5.40
CA LYS A 136 0.72 -5.05 6.77
C LYS A 136 -0.12 -6.33 6.80
N THR A 137 -1.14 -6.45 5.92
CA THR A 137 -1.97 -7.66 5.81
C THR A 137 -1.19 -8.83 5.22
N LEU A 138 -0.33 -8.57 4.24
CA LEU A 138 0.42 -9.60 3.52
C LEU A 138 1.60 -10.17 4.34
N GLN A 139 2.27 -9.34 5.14
CA GLN A 139 3.46 -9.74 5.87
C GLN A 139 3.28 -10.98 6.77
N PRO A 140 2.26 -11.08 7.64
CA PRO A 140 2.04 -12.28 8.44
C PRO A 140 1.66 -13.49 7.60
N LEU A 141 0.91 -13.30 6.52
CA LEU A 141 0.50 -14.38 5.64
C LEU A 141 1.67 -14.97 4.87
N GLN A 142 2.56 -14.13 4.35
CA GLN A 142 3.79 -14.53 3.67
C GLN A 142 4.68 -15.41 4.56
N LYS A 143 4.83 -15.06 5.86
CA LYS A 143 5.66 -15.83 6.81
C LYS A 143 5.21 -17.29 6.97
N LYS A 144 3.92 -17.56 6.78
CA LYS A 144 3.33 -18.91 6.89
C LYS A 144 2.81 -19.46 5.56
N GLU A 145 3.08 -18.76 4.46
CA GLU A 145 2.65 -19.11 3.11
C GLU A 145 1.12 -19.32 2.99
N ILE A 146 0.34 -18.56 3.77
CA ILE A 146 -1.13 -18.63 3.78
C ILE A 146 -1.68 -17.84 2.60
N PRO A 147 -2.32 -18.46 1.59
CA PRO A 147 -2.86 -17.76 0.45
C PRO A 147 -3.98 -16.79 0.85
N LEU A 148 -3.95 -15.60 0.21
CA LEU A 148 -4.99 -14.59 0.38
C LEU A 148 -5.76 -14.44 -0.92
N TYR A 149 -7.09 -14.52 -0.84
CA TYR A 149 -7.98 -14.27 -1.95
C TYR A 149 -8.65 -12.91 -1.80
N VAL A 150 -8.67 -12.12 -2.87
CA VAL A 150 -9.46 -10.89 -2.99
C VAL A 150 -10.64 -11.19 -3.88
N LYS A 151 -11.84 -11.08 -3.36
CA LYS A 151 -13.09 -11.42 -4.05
C LYS A 151 -14.13 -10.31 -3.94
N SER A 152 -14.99 -10.21 -4.94
CA SER A 152 -16.12 -9.28 -4.92
C SER A 152 -17.28 -9.84 -4.09
N PHE A 153 -17.76 -9.07 -3.12
CA PHE A 153 -19.02 -9.42 -2.43
C PHE A 153 -20.27 -9.04 -3.26
N ILE A 154 -20.11 -8.17 -4.27
CA ILE A 154 -21.20 -7.83 -5.22
C ILE A 154 -21.44 -9.02 -6.16
N ASN A 155 -20.37 -9.69 -6.61
CA ASN A 155 -20.46 -10.90 -7.41
C ASN A 155 -19.56 -12.02 -6.86
N PRO A 156 -20.04 -12.76 -5.84
CA PRO A 156 -19.28 -13.78 -5.12
C PRO A 156 -18.84 -14.98 -5.97
N MET A 157 -19.46 -15.18 -7.13
CA MET A 157 -19.15 -16.30 -8.04
C MET A 157 -17.88 -16.05 -8.86
N LEU A 158 -17.41 -14.82 -8.95
CA LEU A 158 -16.14 -14.51 -9.64
C LEU A 158 -14.95 -15.10 -8.87
N PRO A 159 -13.94 -15.61 -9.58
CA PRO A 159 -12.78 -16.26 -8.95
C PRO A 159 -11.97 -15.28 -8.07
N GLY A 160 -11.91 -13.98 -8.44
CA GLY A 160 -11.08 -13.00 -7.76
C GLY A 160 -9.60 -13.13 -8.08
N THR A 161 -8.77 -12.59 -7.20
CA THR A 161 -7.31 -12.69 -7.26
C THR A 161 -6.79 -13.53 -6.11
N CYS A 162 -5.90 -14.48 -6.41
CA CYS A 162 -5.12 -15.21 -5.41
C CYS A 162 -3.76 -14.55 -5.22
N VAL A 163 -3.40 -14.21 -3.97
CA VAL A 163 -2.05 -13.77 -3.59
C VAL A 163 -1.41 -14.89 -2.79
N SER A 164 -0.32 -15.46 -3.32
CA SER A 164 0.37 -16.57 -2.67
C SER A 164 1.86 -16.57 -2.97
N LYS A 165 2.58 -17.60 -2.53
CA LYS A 165 3.96 -17.83 -2.94
C LYS A 165 3.95 -18.25 -4.42
N GLY A 166 4.32 -17.33 -5.32
CA GLY A 166 4.49 -17.61 -6.75
C GLY A 166 5.95 -17.66 -7.16
N SER A 167 6.24 -18.17 -8.34
CA SER A 167 7.52 -17.94 -8.99
C SER A 167 7.49 -16.57 -9.68
N ASP A 168 8.54 -15.77 -9.49
CA ASP A 168 8.67 -14.43 -10.10
C ASP A 168 8.63 -14.49 -11.66
N SER A 169 8.76 -15.69 -12.25
CA SER A 169 8.74 -15.91 -13.70
C SER A 169 7.34 -16.06 -14.32
N GLU A 170 6.29 -16.26 -13.54
CA GLU A 170 4.96 -16.58 -14.07
C GLU A 170 4.11 -15.36 -14.46
N TRP A 171 4.49 -14.15 -14.03
CA TRP A 171 3.59 -12.98 -14.09
C TRP A 171 4.28 -11.76 -14.68
N GLN A 172 4.40 -11.74 -16.01
CA GLN A 172 5.01 -10.61 -16.75
C GLN A 172 3.97 -9.73 -17.45
N ILE A 173 2.77 -9.62 -16.89
CA ILE A 173 1.75 -8.71 -17.42
C ILE A 173 2.07 -7.28 -16.96
N PRO A 174 2.25 -6.32 -17.87
CA PRO A 174 2.45 -4.93 -17.48
C PRO A 174 1.33 -4.43 -16.58
N SER A 175 1.71 -3.93 -15.42
CA SER A 175 0.77 -3.39 -14.44
C SER A 175 1.02 -1.90 -14.25
N PHE A 176 -0.04 -1.10 -14.35
CA PHE A 176 0.01 0.36 -14.37
C PHE A 176 -0.55 0.94 -13.08
N ILE A 177 0.24 1.74 -12.40
CA ILE A 177 -0.14 2.46 -11.19
C ILE A 177 -0.01 3.95 -11.48
N VAL A 178 -1.02 4.73 -11.15
CA VAL A 178 -1.11 6.15 -11.47
C VAL A 178 -1.26 6.98 -10.19
N LYS A 179 -0.41 7.98 -10.03
CA LYS A 179 -0.56 9.03 -9.02
C LYS A 179 -0.68 10.37 -9.73
N ARG A 180 -1.87 10.96 -9.66
CA ARG A 180 -2.15 12.29 -10.22
C ARG A 180 -1.84 13.39 -9.20
N ASP A 181 -1.90 14.62 -9.65
CA ASP A 181 -1.76 15.81 -8.82
C ASP A 181 -0.47 15.79 -8.01
N GLN A 182 0.61 15.36 -8.67
CA GLN A 182 1.94 15.35 -8.09
C GLN A 182 2.68 16.64 -8.42
N LEU A 183 3.75 16.89 -7.68
CA LEU A 183 4.68 17.99 -7.88
C LEU A 183 6.05 17.42 -8.19
N LEU A 184 6.64 17.79 -9.32
CA LEU A 184 8.04 17.49 -9.65
C LEU A 184 8.89 18.67 -9.24
N ILE A 185 9.83 18.47 -8.32
CA ILE A 185 10.75 19.49 -7.83
C ILE A 185 12.17 19.10 -8.28
N SER A 186 12.88 20.03 -8.90
CA SER A 186 14.28 19.87 -9.29
C SER A 186 15.12 20.92 -8.55
N LEU A 187 16.01 20.44 -7.70
CA LEU A 187 16.95 21.25 -6.93
C LEU A 187 18.32 21.18 -7.58
N SER A 188 18.93 22.32 -7.88
CA SER A 188 20.29 22.40 -8.41
C SER A 188 21.16 23.24 -7.50
N SER A 189 22.45 22.92 -7.41
CA SER A 189 23.40 23.77 -6.69
C SER A 189 23.55 25.15 -7.37
N ILE A 190 23.68 26.19 -6.57
CA ILE A 190 23.81 27.56 -7.09
C ILE A 190 25.21 27.81 -7.68
N ASP A 191 26.22 27.17 -7.12
CA ASP A 191 27.66 27.37 -7.42
C ASP A 191 28.29 26.16 -8.14
N PHE A 192 27.51 25.28 -8.73
CA PHE A 192 27.92 24.00 -9.33
C PHE A 192 28.64 23.03 -8.39
N SER A 193 28.58 23.23 -7.09
CA SER A 193 29.01 22.22 -6.10
C SER A 193 28.22 20.96 -6.22
N PHE A 194 28.80 19.84 -5.80
CA PHE A 194 28.06 18.56 -5.75
C PHE A 194 26.98 18.57 -4.68
N ILE A 195 25.85 18.00 -5.01
CA ILE A 195 24.79 17.69 -4.02
C ILE A 195 25.19 16.41 -3.32
N MET A 196 25.69 16.57 -2.09
CA MET A 196 26.21 15.50 -1.25
C MET A 196 25.11 14.93 -0.34
N GLU A 197 25.43 13.84 0.33
CA GLU A 197 24.50 13.13 1.24
C GLU A 197 23.94 14.03 2.34
N GLU A 198 24.74 15.01 2.83
CA GLU A 198 24.28 15.98 3.84
C GLU A 198 23.16 16.87 3.29
N ASN A 199 23.27 17.34 2.05
CA ASN A 199 22.24 18.12 1.40
C ASN A 199 20.95 17.31 1.23
N ILE A 200 21.08 16.05 0.80
CA ILE A 200 19.96 15.14 0.62
C ILE A 200 19.27 14.88 1.96
N SER A 201 20.03 14.65 3.03
CA SER A 201 19.51 14.46 4.38
C SER A 201 18.69 15.67 4.85
N GLU A 202 19.22 16.90 4.65
CA GLU A 202 18.51 18.12 4.99
C GLU A 202 17.21 18.29 4.18
N ILE A 203 17.25 18.03 2.86
CA ILE A 203 16.09 18.10 1.98
C ILE A 203 14.99 17.15 2.48
N PHE A 204 15.34 15.89 2.81
CA PHE A 204 14.38 14.93 3.34
C PHE A 204 13.81 15.33 4.69
N ALA A 205 14.62 15.90 5.58
CA ALA A 205 14.15 16.43 6.87
C ALA A 205 13.11 17.53 6.66
N LEU A 206 13.34 18.44 5.70
CA LEU A 206 12.40 19.48 5.32
C LEU A 206 11.12 18.89 4.71
N PHE A 207 11.21 17.94 3.79
CA PHE A 207 10.03 17.28 3.24
C PHE A 207 9.19 16.61 4.32
N HIS A 208 9.81 15.94 5.29
CA HIS A 208 9.11 15.35 6.42
C HIS A 208 8.44 16.43 7.28
N GLN A 209 9.15 17.52 7.62
CA GLN A 209 8.62 18.62 8.43
C GLN A 209 7.40 19.27 7.76
N PHE A 210 7.46 19.49 6.45
CA PHE A 210 6.38 20.08 5.65
C PHE A 210 5.37 19.05 5.15
N LYS A 211 5.48 17.78 5.54
CA LYS A 211 4.55 16.68 5.20
C LYS A 211 4.40 16.44 3.70
N LEU A 212 5.44 16.66 2.93
CA LEU A 212 5.51 16.24 1.54
C LEU A 212 5.93 14.78 1.47
N LYS A 213 5.15 13.95 0.75
CA LYS A 213 5.45 12.53 0.60
C LYS A 213 6.22 12.30 -0.69
N VAL A 214 7.45 11.83 -0.58
CA VAL A 214 8.30 11.51 -1.74
C VAL A 214 7.87 10.19 -2.37
N ASN A 215 7.67 10.20 -3.69
CA ASN A 215 7.24 9.04 -4.48
C ASN A 215 8.30 8.57 -5.49
N LEU A 216 9.17 9.47 -5.96
CA LEU A 216 10.27 9.15 -6.88
C LEU A 216 11.43 10.09 -6.60
N ILE A 217 12.64 9.57 -6.73
CA ILE A 217 13.90 10.28 -6.51
C ILE A 217 14.81 10.01 -7.69
N GLN A 218 15.44 11.06 -8.21
CA GLN A 218 16.55 10.95 -9.14
C GLN A 218 17.66 11.91 -8.73
N ASN A 219 18.84 11.36 -8.52
CA ASN A 219 20.03 12.13 -8.16
C ASN A 219 21.01 12.22 -9.34
N SER A 220 21.71 13.34 -9.41
CA SER A 220 22.81 13.61 -10.32
C SER A 220 23.93 14.34 -9.55
N ALA A 221 25.05 14.62 -10.17
CA ALA A 221 26.18 15.27 -9.49
C ALA A 221 25.80 16.65 -8.88
N ILE A 222 25.06 17.46 -9.62
CA ILE A 222 24.72 18.85 -9.26
C ILE A 222 23.21 19.09 -9.19
N SER A 223 22.39 18.06 -9.31
CA SER A 223 20.92 18.19 -9.25
C SER A 223 20.28 17.02 -8.52
N PHE A 224 19.18 17.30 -7.86
CA PHE A 224 18.34 16.34 -7.15
C PHE A 224 16.89 16.60 -7.52
N SER A 225 16.27 15.64 -8.19
CA SER A 225 14.88 15.73 -8.63
C SER A 225 14.00 14.76 -7.84
N VAL A 226 12.85 15.23 -7.40
CA VAL A 226 11.88 14.42 -6.66
C VAL A 226 10.47 14.67 -7.17
N CYS A 227 9.71 13.58 -7.29
CA CYS A 227 8.27 13.65 -7.49
C CYS A 227 7.59 13.43 -6.14
N VAL A 228 6.80 14.39 -5.68
CA VAL A 228 6.19 14.39 -4.35
C VAL A 228 4.68 14.58 -4.42
N GLU A 229 3.99 14.04 -3.43
CA GLU A 229 2.59 14.35 -3.13
C GLU A 229 2.56 15.47 -2.07
N ASP A 230 2.00 16.63 -2.44
CA ASP A 230 1.76 17.76 -1.52
C ASP A 230 0.27 17.87 -1.20
N LYS A 231 -0.21 16.97 -0.36
CA LYS A 231 -1.63 16.88 0.01
C LYS A 231 -2.20 18.16 0.67
N PHE A 232 -1.34 18.97 1.29
CA PHE A 232 -1.76 20.10 2.11
C PHE A 232 -1.38 21.46 1.50
N GLY A 233 -0.71 21.47 0.33
CA GLY A 233 -0.24 22.71 -0.31
C GLY A 233 0.91 23.39 0.45
N ASN A 234 1.71 22.61 1.18
CA ASN A 234 2.79 23.13 2.02
C ASN A 234 4.05 23.49 1.23
N PHE A 235 4.15 23.10 -0.02
CA PHE A 235 5.31 23.42 -0.87
C PHE A 235 5.51 24.92 -1.03
N LYS A 236 4.45 25.71 -1.07
CA LYS A 236 4.52 27.17 -1.13
C LYS A 236 5.32 27.78 0.03
N ASP A 237 5.22 27.17 1.22
CA ASP A 237 5.93 27.62 2.42
C ASP A 237 7.35 27.02 2.50
N LEU A 238 7.57 25.86 1.90
CA LEU A 238 8.86 25.19 1.81
C LEU A 238 9.77 25.80 0.74
N ASN A 239 9.24 26.17 -0.42
CA ASN A 239 10.00 26.68 -1.55
C ASN A 239 10.95 27.86 -1.21
N PRO A 240 10.53 28.90 -0.44
CA PRO A 240 11.42 29.98 -0.03
C PRO A 240 12.60 29.50 0.84
N ILE A 241 12.43 28.42 1.60
CA ILE A 241 13.48 27.83 2.44
C ILE A 241 14.51 27.12 1.58
N LEU A 242 14.06 26.28 0.64
CA LEU A 242 14.93 25.58 -0.30
C LEU A 242 15.68 26.56 -1.21
N SER A 243 15.03 27.62 -1.66
CA SER A 243 15.60 28.62 -2.55
C SER A 243 16.75 29.44 -1.94
N LYS A 244 16.95 29.36 -0.61
CA LYS A 244 18.11 29.97 0.05
C LYS A 244 19.43 29.22 -0.26
N LYS A 245 19.33 27.91 -0.55
CA LYS A 245 20.51 27.03 -0.74
C LYS A 245 20.59 26.43 -2.14
N PHE A 246 19.45 26.32 -2.83
CA PHE A 246 19.36 25.67 -4.13
C PHE A 246 18.62 26.56 -5.13
N LYS A 247 18.94 26.40 -6.41
CA LYS A 247 18.06 26.82 -7.47
C LYS A 247 16.91 25.82 -7.52
N VAL A 248 15.66 26.28 -7.39
CA VAL A 248 14.47 25.45 -7.35
C VAL A 248 13.68 25.66 -8.63
N ASP A 249 13.56 24.61 -9.43
CA ASP A 249 12.64 24.54 -10.57
C ASP A 249 11.55 23.51 -10.22
N PHE A 250 10.29 23.76 -10.62
CA PHE A 250 9.21 22.81 -10.31
C PHE A 250 8.10 22.84 -11.35
N ASP A 251 7.44 21.69 -11.49
CA ASP A 251 6.24 21.48 -12.30
C ASP A 251 5.11 20.97 -11.42
N GLU A 252 4.00 21.71 -11.41
CA GLU A 252 2.77 21.31 -10.70
C GLU A 252 1.84 20.49 -11.60
N ASN A 253 0.90 19.77 -10.98
CA ASN A 253 -0.12 18.97 -11.65
C ASN A 253 0.48 17.92 -12.60
N VAL A 254 1.62 17.36 -12.21
CA VAL A 254 2.21 16.25 -12.97
C VAL A 254 1.59 14.92 -12.56
N THR A 255 1.66 13.95 -13.46
CA THR A 255 1.22 12.57 -13.19
C THR A 255 2.41 11.65 -13.16
N LEU A 256 2.54 10.89 -12.05
CA LEU A 256 3.52 9.81 -11.93
C LEU A 256 2.86 8.49 -12.33
N TYR A 257 3.38 7.88 -13.38
CA TYR A 257 3.07 6.51 -13.77
C TYR A 257 4.15 5.57 -13.28
N THR A 258 3.77 4.48 -12.66
CA THR A 258 4.66 3.35 -12.38
C THR A 258 4.17 2.15 -13.17
N ILE A 259 5.02 1.57 -14.00
CA ILE A 259 4.73 0.38 -14.80
C ILE A 259 5.60 -0.75 -14.27
N ARG A 260 4.98 -1.75 -13.68
CA ARG A 260 5.63 -3.00 -13.30
C ARG A 260 5.64 -3.94 -14.48
N HIS A 261 6.70 -4.73 -14.65
CA HIS A 261 6.91 -5.65 -15.78
C HIS A 261 6.71 -4.94 -17.14
N PHE A 262 7.28 -3.75 -17.24
CA PHE A 262 7.13 -2.87 -18.40
C PHE A 262 7.70 -3.50 -19.68
N ASN A 263 7.12 -3.09 -20.80
CA ASN A 263 7.66 -3.30 -22.15
C ASN A 263 7.46 -2.00 -22.96
N ASP A 264 8.00 -1.96 -24.17
CA ASP A 264 7.97 -0.75 -25.01
C ASP A 264 6.53 -0.30 -25.30
N LYS A 265 5.60 -1.24 -25.54
CA LYS A 265 4.19 -0.92 -25.78
C LYS A 265 3.53 -0.29 -24.56
N ALA A 266 3.83 -0.81 -23.36
CA ALA A 266 3.30 -0.25 -22.12
C ALA A 266 3.84 1.17 -21.87
N ALA A 267 5.12 1.40 -22.15
CA ALA A 267 5.73 2.73 -22.04
C ALA A 267 5.07 3.71 -23.03
N GLN A 268 4.93 3.32 -24.29
CA GLN A 268 4.27 4.15 -25.32
C GLN A 268 2.83 4.52 -24.95
N THR A 269 2.07 3.60 -24.36
CA THR A 269 0.69 3.85 -23.89
C THR A 269 0.62 5.03 -22.91
N VAL A 270 1.64 5.15 -22.02
CA VAL A 270 1.70 6.20 -21.01
C VAL A 270 2.25 7.52 -21.58
N GLU A 271 3.21 7.44 -22.50
CA GLU A 271 3.89 8.61 -23.06
C GLU A 271 3.07 9.33 -24.16
N GLN A 272 2.14 8.62 -24.78
CA GLN A 272 1.36 9.13 -25.90
C GLN A 272 0.60 10.42 -25.52
N ASN A 273 0.76 11.47 -26.35
CA ASN A 273 0.14 12.80 -26.19
C ASN A 273 0.51 13.56 -24.91
N LYS A 274 1.60 13.19 -24.22
CA LYS A 274 2.08 13.84 -23.02
C LYS A 274 3.52 14.35 -23.18
N THR A 275 3.89 15.31 -22.35
CA THR A 275 5.28 15.73 -22.19
C THR A 275 5.92 14.89 -21.09
N VAL A 276 6.95 14.12 -21.42
CA VAL A 276 7.72 13.36 -20.44
C VAL A 276 8.75 14.28 -19.81
N LEU A 277 8.67 14.46 -18.48
CA LEU A 277 9.57 15.32 -17.71
C LEU A 277 10.72 14.53 -17.08
N LEU A 278 10.42 13.29 -16.64
CA LEU A 278 11.39 12.39 -16.01
C LEU A 278 11.02 10.95 -16.29
N LYS A 279 12.03 10.13 -16.60
CA LYS A 279 11.88 8.69 -16.80
C LYS A 279 12.98 7.94 -16.06
N GLN A 280 12.60 7.02 -15.20
CA GLN A 280 13.51 6.17 -14.47
C GLN A 280 13.17 4.70 -14.72
N VAL A 281 14.20 3.89 -14.96
CA VAL A 281 14.05 2.46 -15.28
C VAL A 281 14.90 1.63 -14.34
N SER A 282 14.30 0.61 -13.77
CA SER A 282 14.96 -0.47 -13.05
C SER A 282 14.64 -1.81 -13.73
N ARG A 283 15.09 -2.95 -13.17
CA ARG A 283 14.91 -4.27 -13.84
C ARG A 283 13.46 -4.55 -14.26
N GLU A 284 12.51 -4.30 -13.40
CA GLU A 284 11.10 -4.70 -13.57
C GLU A 284 10.14 -3.52 -13.50
N THR A 285 10.65 -2.33 -13.20
CA THR A 285 9.83 -1.15 -12.94
C THR A 285 10.29 0.03 -13.78
N MET A 286 9.36 0.66 -14.45
CA MET A 286 9.56 1.95 -15.10
C MET A 286 8.68 2.99 -14.41
N GLN A 287 9.26 4.12 -14.06
CA GLN A 287 8.53 5.27 -13.53
C GLN A 287 8.66 6.44 -14.52
N ILE A 288 7.54 7.05 -14.83
CA ILE A 288 7.45 8.14 -15.80
C ILE A 288 6.66 9.28 -15.18
N VAL A 289 7.26 10.46 -15.10
CA VAL A 289 6.57 11.69 -14.73
C VAL A 289 6.19 12.43 -15.99
N THR A 290 4.91 12.71 -16.15
CA THR A 290 4.39 13.39 -17.32
C THR A 290 3.56 14.60 -16.94
N LYS A 291 3.46 15.53 -17.91
CA LYS A 291 2.55 16.66 -17.89
C LYS A 291 1.67 16.60 -19.14
N GLU A 292 0.39 16.88 -19.01
CA GLU A 292 -0.50 17.02 -20.17
C GLU A 292 0.00 18.17 -21.06
N LYS A 293 -0.14 17.99 -22.39
CA LYS A 293 0.28 19.02 -23.38
C LYS A 293 -0.65 20.19 -23.38
#